data_212fb60355db6a74225ba64b9d7df457
#
_entry.id   212fb60355db6a74225ba64b9d7df457
#
_cell.length_a   1.000
_cell.length_b   1.000
_cell.length_c   1.000
_cell.angle_alpha   90.00
_cell.angle_beta   90.00
_cell.angle_gamma   90.00
#
_symmetry.space_group_name_H-M   'P 1'
#
loop_
_entity.id
_entity.type
_entity.pdbx_description
1 polymer ?
#
loop_
_entity_poly.entity_id
_entity_poly.type
_entity_poly.pdbx_seq_one_letter_code
_entity_poly.pdbx_strand_id
1 'polypeptide(L)'
;MAAKKGKSSLGCDQIIKGIKSRRNPKNIAGMARFGINPTNTYGVPIPILRKTAKDIGKDHELALKLWSSGIHEARILASMIDDPEQVTDKQIATWVSQFDSWDVCDQCCMNLLDKTEHAFEKAKELSASDKEFVKRAGFALMACLASHDKRATDEQFKKLLPLIVKGSTDERNFVKKAVNWALRGIGKRNAALNTAAVEIARKIQKLDSKAAKWVANDALRELTGDAVQKRLKQK
;
A
#
# COMPACT_ATOMS: atom_id res chain seq x y z
N MET A 1 26.08 -0.36 -32.15
CA MET A 1 25.39 -1.46 -31.43
C MET A 1 26.01 -1.63 -30.07
N ALA A 2 25.38 -1.12 -29.03
CA ALA A 2 25.86 -1.26 -27.63
C ALA A 2 25.38 -2.60 -27.08
N ALA A 3 26.31 -3.49 -26.74
CA ALA A 3 26.00 -4.77 -26.14
C ALA A 3 25.21 -4.58 -24.84
N LYS A 4 23.98 -5.12 -24.75
CA LYS A 4 23.24 -5.27 -23.50
C LYS A 4 24.11 -6.09 -22.55
N LYS A 5 24.67 -5.47 -21.50
CA LYS A 5 25.29 -6.19 -20.38
C LYS A 5 24.28 -7.23 -19.90
N GLY A 6 24.64 -8.51 -19.99
CA GLY A 6 23.82 -9.61 -19.51
C GLY A 6 23.47 -9.37 -18.03
N LYS A 7 22.15 -9.29 -17.73
CA LYS A 7 21.66 -9.32 -16.36
C LYS A 7 22.13 -10.64 -15.75
N SER A 8 22.93 -10.61 -14.68
CA SER A 8 23.18 -11.79 -13.87
C SER A 8 21.83 -12.18 -13.25
N SER A 9 21.21 -13.23 -13.75
CA SER A 9 19.94 -13.74 -13.20
C SER A 9 20.25 -14.37 -11.83
N LEU A 10 20.11 -13.57 -10.76
CA LEU A 10 20.10 -14.09 -9.39
C LEU A 10 18.90 -15.04 -9.28
N GLY A 11 19.15 -16.33 -9.08
CA GLY A 11 18.08 -17.30 -8.84
C GLY A 11 17.35 -17.04 -7.51
N CYS A 12 16.11 -17.50 -7.41
CA CYS A 12 15.28 -17.36 -6.21
C CYS A 12 16.02 -17.81 -4.95
N ASP A 13 16.70 -18.97 -4.99
CA ASP A 13 17.44 -19.53 -3.85
C ASP A 13 18.61 -18.66 -3.40
N GLN A 14 19.32 -18.05 -4.35
CA GLN A 14 20.42 -17.12 -4.05
C GLN A 14 19.91 -15.86 -3.34
N ILE A 15 18.77 -15.31 -3.78
CA ILE A 15 18.13 -14.15 -3.16
C ILE A 15 17.67 -14.50 -1.74
N ILE A 16 16.99 -15.63 -1.58
CA ILE A 16 16.56 -16.12 -0.26
C ILE A 16 17.74 -16.34 0.68
N LYS A 17 18.82 -16.98 0.20
CA LYS A 17 20.07 -17.13 0.96
C LYS A 17 20.63 -15.76 1.36
N GLY A 18 20.61 -14.79 0.46
CA GLY A 18 21.05 -13.42 0.71
C GLY A 18 20.20 -12.68 1.75
N ILE A 19 18.88 -12.89 1.77
CA ILE A 19 17.97 -12.36 2.80
C ILE A 19 18.30 -13.01 4.15
N LYS A 20 18.37 -14.35 4.20
CA LYS A 20 18.64 -15.11 5.43
C LYS A 20 20.00 -14.77 6.06
N SER A 21 21.04 -14.56 5.25
CA SER A 21 22.39 -14.20 5.73
C SER A 21 22.46 -12.81 6.37
N ARG A 22 21.47 -11.93 6.08
CA ARG A 22 21.35 -10.58 6.66
C ARG A 22 20.41 -10.51 7.85
N ARG A 23 20.08 -11.66 8.47
CA ARG A 23 19.18 -11.70 9.63
C ARG A 23 19.60 -10.72 10.71
N ASN A 24 18.66 -9.88 11.15
CA ASN A 24 18.87 -8.88 12.19
C ASN A 24 17.80 -9.01 13.30
N PRO A 25 18.10 -9.72 14.40
CA PRO A 25 17.15 -9.94 15.49
C PRO A 25 16.64 -8.64 16.13
N LYS A 26 17.48 -7.60 16.21
CA LYS A 26 17.09 -6.29 16.76
C LYS A 26 16.01 -5.63 15.89
N ASN A 27 16.17 -5.68 14.58
CA ASN A 27 15.16 -5.17 13.65
C ASN A 27 13.86 -5.96 13.75
N ILE A 28 13.93 -7.30 13.81
CA ILE A 28 12.75 -8.18 13.94
C ILE A 28 11.96 -7.82 15.21
N ALA A 29 12.65 -7.66 16.35
CA ALA A 29 12.02 -7.25 17.60
C ALA A 29 11.41 -5.86 17.51
N GLY A 30 12.05 -4.92 16.79
CA GLY A 30 11.52 -3.59 16.48
C GLY A 30 10.24 -3.68 15.64
N MET A 31 10.26 -4.46 14.57
CA MET A 31 9.12 -4.67 13.67
C MET A 31 7.91 -5.25 14.41
N ALA A 32 8.12 -6.25 15.26
CA ALA A 32 7.07 -6.87 16.08
C ALA A 32 6.36 -5.85 16.98
N ARG A 33 7.08 -4.89 17.58
CA ARG A 33 6.49 -3.82 18.39
C ARG A 33 5.53 -2.92 17.61
N PHE A 34 5.69 -2.83 16.29
CA PHE A 34 4.79 -2.09 15.40
C PHE A 34 3.71 -2.96 14.77
N GLY A 35 3.54 -4.21 15.24
CA GLY A 35 2.50 -5.14 14.78
C GLY A 35 2.83 -5.79 13.43
N ILE A 36 4.11 -5.90 13.08
CA ILE A 36 4.57 -6.70 11.94
C ILE A 36 4.78 -8.13 12.43
N ASN A 37 4.25 -9.10 11.69
CA ASN A 37 4.39 -10.51 12.03
C ASN A 37 5.88 -10.93 12.00
N PRO A 38 6.46 -11.39 13.12
CA PRO A 38 7.86 -11.79 13.17
C PRO A 38 8.13 -13.17 12.52
N THR A 39 7.08 -13.93 12.19
CA THR A 39 7.22 -15.25 11.58
C THR A 39 7.78 -15.11 10.16
N ASN A 40 8.81 -15.89 9.85
CA ASN A 40 9.51 -15.81 8.55
C ASN A 40 10.04 -14.41 8.18
N THR A 41 10.34 -13.59 9.19
CA THR A 41 10.91 -12.25 9.06
C THR A 41 12.39 -12.27 9.43
N TYR A 42 13.23 -11.63 8.62
CA TYR A 42 14.68 -11.60 8.79
C TYR A 42 15.21 -10.23 9.21
N GLY A 43 14.37 -9.18 9.17
CA GLY A 43 14.73 -7.84 9.60
C GLY A 43 15.64 -7.10 8.61
N VAL A 44 15.57 -7.44 7.31
CA VAL A 44 16.35 -6.77 6.25
C VAL A 44 15.70 -5.42 5.92
N PRO A 45 16.44 -4.30 6.00
CA PRO A 45 15.86 -2.98 5.75
C PRO A 45 15.39 -2.79 4.30
N ILE A 46 14.28 -2.06 4.13
CA ILE A 46 13.70 -1.72 2.81
C ILE A 46 14.71 -1.13 1.81
N PRO A 47 15.66 -0.25 2.18
CA PRO A 47 16.66 0.25 1.23
C PRO A 47 17.51 -0.84 0.59
N ILE A 48 17.80 -1.93 1.32
CA ILE A 48 18.53 -3.09 0.78
C ILE A 48 17.67 -3.82 -0.23
N LEU A 49 16.37 -4.05 0.08
CA LEU A 49 15.44 -4.69 -0.84
C LEU A 49 15.27 -3.87 -2.12
N ARG A 50 15.15 -2.55 -2.01
CA ARG A 50 15.07 -1.64 -3.16
C ARG A 50 16.30 -1.69 -4.04
N LYS A 51 17.50 -1.74 -3.43
CA LYS A 51 18.75 -1.93 -4.19
C LYS A 51 18.74 -3.25 -4.94
N THR A 52 18.40 -4.34 -4.26
CA THR A 52 18.29 -5.68 -4.87
C THR A 52 17.26 -5.67 -6.01
N ALA A 53 16.10 -5.07 -5.81
CA ALA A 53 15.07 -4.94 -6.85
C ALA A 53 15.59 -4.17 -8.08
N LYS A 54 16.35 -3.09 -7.87
CA LYS A 54 16.97 -2.32 -8.96
C LYS A 54 17.98 -3.15 -9.75
N ASP A 55 18.76 -3.97 -9.06
CA ASP A 55 19.78 -4.83 -9.69
C ASP A 55 19.12 -5.96 -10.52
N ILE A 56 17.98 -6.51 -10.06
CA ILE A 56 17.20 -7.55 -10.75
C ILE A 56 16.43 -6.93 -11.94
N GLY A 57 15.74 -5.82 -11.72
CA GLY A 57 14.78 -5.23 -12.67
C GLY A 57 13.41 -5.94 -12.60
N LYS A 58 12.63 -5.90 -13.70
CA LYS A 58 11.34 -6.58 -13.79
C LYS A 58 11.52 -8.04 -14.14
N ASP A 59 10.89 -8.94 -13.35
CA ASP A 59 10.92 -10.39 -13.52
C ASP A 59 9.70 -11.01 -12.82
N HIS A 60 8.63 -11.24 -13.59
CA HIS A 60 7.36 -11.77 -13.11
C HIS A 60 7.51 -13.18 -12.52
N GLU A 61 8.19 -14.08 -13.24
CA GLU A 61 8.38 -15.47 -12.80
C GLU A 61 9.16 -15.55 -11.48
N LEU A 62 10.19 -14.74 -11.34
CA LEU A 62 10.97 -14.66 -10.11
C LEU A 62 10.12 -14.07 -8.96
N ALA A 63 9.29 -13.08 -9.24
CA ALA A 63 8.37 -12.49 -8.26
C ALA A 63 7.40 -13.54 -7.70
N LEU A 64 6.80 -14.38 -8.56
CA LEU A 64 5.93 -15.46 -8.13
C LEU A 64 6.64 -16.45 -7.22
N LYS A 65 7.89 -16.85 -7.57
CA LYS A 65 8.72 -17.76 -6.77
C LYS A 65 9.10 -17.16 -5.42
N LEU A 66 9.51 -15.89 -5.38
CA LEU A 66 9.84 -15.18 -4.15
C LEU A 66 8.62 -15.06 -3.24
N TRP A 67 7.46 -14.73 -3.79
CA TRP A 67 6.21 -14.66 -3.02
C TRP A 67 5.86 -15.99 -2.37
N SER A 68 5.97 -17.09 -3.13
CA SER A 68 5.66 -18.44 -2.69
C SER A 68 6.57 -18.94 -1.55
N SER A 69 7.73 -18.31 -1.34
CA SER A 69 8.63 -18.66 -0.23
C SER A 69 8.04 -18.38 1.16
N GLY A 70 7.01 -17.54 1.27
CA GLY A 70 6.41 -17.13 2.53
C GLY A 70 7.31 -16.24 3.41
N ILE A 71 8.49 -15.84 2.91
CA ILE A 71 9.42 -14.99 3.64
C ILE A 71 8.96 -13.53 3.49
N HIS A 72 8.86 -12.81 4.61
CA HIS A 72 8.38 -11.44 4.68
C HIS A 72 9.08 -10.51 3.69
N GLU A 73 10.40 -10.44 3.74
CA GLU A 73 11.19 -9.57 2.86
C GLU A 73 11.17 -10.05 1.41
N ALA A 74 11.05 -11.34 1.16
CA ALA A 74 10.92 -11.87 -0.20
C ALA A 74 9.57 -11.48 -0.83
N ARG A 75 8.47 -11.45 -0.07
CA ARG A 75 7.16 -10.94 -0.52
C ARG A 75 7.23 -9.45 -0.86
N ILE A 76 7.90 -8.65 -0.04
CA ILE A 76 8.12 -7.22 -0.34
C ILE A 76 8.96 -7.07 -1.61
N LEU A 77 10.07 -7.82 -1.74
CA LEU A 77 10.91 -7.78 -2.94
C LEU A 77 10.15 -8.24 -4.19
N ALA A 78 9.31 -9.29 -4.07
CA ALA A 78 8.45 -9.74 -5.15
C ALA A 78 7.58 -8.60 -5.70
N SER A 79 6.93 -7.83 -4.82
CA SER A 79 6.13 -6.67 -5.24
C SER A 79 6.93 -5.57 -5.96
N MET A 80 8.24 -5.48 -5.71
CA MET A 80 9.10 -4.47 -6.35
C MET A 80 9.55 -4.89 -7.75
N ILE A 81 9.76 -6.19 -7.97
CA ILE A 81 10.28 -6.72 -9.23
C ILE A 81 9.23 -7.26 -10.18
N ASP A 82 8.02 -7.48 -9.69
CA ASP A 82 6.92 -7.97 -10.53
C ASP A 82 6.54 -6.96 -11.62
N ASP A 83 6.04 -7.47 -12.73
CA ASP A 83 5.58 -6.68 -13.86
C ASP A 83 4.07 -6.42 -13.77
N PRO A 84 3.62 -5.18 -13.56
CA PRO A 84 2.19 -4.87 -13.42
C PRO A 84 1.32 -5.30 -14.60
N GLU A 85 1.90 -5.38 -15.82
CA GLU A 85 1.18 -5.76 -17.04
C GLU A 85 0.89 -7.26 -17.09
N GLN A 86 1.62 -8.09 -16.32
CA GLN A 86 1.44 -9.53 -16.24
C GLN A 86 0.62 -9.98 -15.03
N VAL A 87 0.30 -9.04 -14.12
CA VAL A 87 -0.44 -9.34 -12.89
C VAL A 87 -1.90 -9.65 -13.22
N THR A 88 -2.35 -10.85 -12.87
CA THR A 88 -3.73 -11.29 -13.07
C THR A 88 -4.59 -11.03 -11.84
N ASP A 89 -5.91 -10.98 -12.04
CA ASP A 89 -6.90 -10.91 -10.96
C ASP A 89 -6.75 -12.05 -9.94
N LYS A 90 -6.48 -13.27 -10.43
CA LYS A 90 -6.20 -14.45 -9.58
C LYS A 90 -4.94 -14.27 -8.73
N GLN A 91 -3.89 -13.69 -9.28
CA GLN A 91 -2.67 -13.41 -8.52
C GLN A 91 -2.96 -12.38 -7.43
N ILE A 92 -3.66 -11.29 -7.74
CA ILE A 92 -4.05 -10.27 -6.76
C ILE A 92 -4.83 -10.92 -5.61
N ALA A 93 -5.87 -11.69 -5.92
CA ALA A 93 -6.69 -12.36 -4.92
C ALA A 93 -5.85 -13.30 -4.04
N THR A 94 -4.93 -14.07 -4.64
CA THR A 94 -4.02 -14.97 -3.92
C THR A 94 -3.09 -14.21 -2.99
N TRP A 95 -2.40 -13.19 -3.49
CA TRP A 95 -1.41 -12.43 -2.70
C TRP A 95 -2.07 -11.66 -1.56
N VAL A 96 -3.18 -10.99 -1.84
CA VAL A 96 -3.93 -10.22 -0.84
C VAL A 96 -4.48 -11.12 0.28
N SER A 97 -4.95 -12.33 -0.05
CA SER A 97 -5.43 -13.28 0.95
C SER A 97 -4.35 -13.75 1.94
N GLN A 98 -3.08 -13.59 1.58
CA GLN A 98 -1.91 -14.00 2.36
C GLN A 98 -1.25 -12.85 3.12
N PHE A 99 -1.81 -11.63 3.08
CA PHE A 99 -1.29 -10.53 3.88
C PHE A 99 -1.49 -10.80 5.37
N ASP A 100 -0.39 -10.76 6.11
CA ASP A 100 -0.33 -10.99 7.55
C ASP A 100 0.32 -9.84 8.33
N SER A 101 0.71 -8.78 7.60
CA SER A 101 1.36 -7.60 8.15
C SER A 101 1.00 -6.37 7.30
N TRP A 102 0.88 -5.21 7.96
CA TRP A 102 0.53 -3.95 7.32
C TRP A 102 1.57 -3.48 6.32
N ASP A 103 2.85 -3.74 6.55
CA ASP A 103 3.93 -3.28 5.69
C ASP A 103 4.05 -4.10 4.41
N VAL A 104 3.86 -5.43 4.43
CA VAL A 104 3.74 -6.25 3.22
C VAL A 104 2.56 -5.79 2.38
N CYS A 105 1.41 -5.55 3.03
CA CYS A 105 0.21 -5.02 2.39
C CYS A 105 0.50 -3.69 1.67
N ASP A 106 1.06 -2.71 2.39
CA ASP A 106 1.32 -1.38 1.86
C ASP A 106 2.39 -1.39 0.76
N GLN A 107 3.48 -2.16 0.95
CA GLN A 107 4.53 -2.29 -0.07
C GLN A 107 3.98 -2.95 -1.35
N CYS A 108 3.13 -3.97 -1.23
CA CYS A 108 2.50 -4.60 -2.39
C CYS A 108 1.57 -3.62 -3.12
N CYS A 109 0.74 -2.88 -2.39
CA CYS A 109 -0.12 -1.85 -2.97
C CYS A 109 0.68 -0.77 -3.70
N MET A 110 1.75 -0.26 -3.07
CA MET A 110 2.55 0.88 -3.55
C MET A 110 3.51 0.51 -4.71
N ASN A 111 4.10 -0.68 -4.65
CA ASN A 111 5.11 -1.06 -5.63
C ASN A 111 4.52 -1.69 -6.88
N LEU A 112 3.35 -2.36 -6.77
CA LEU A 112 2.78 -3.21 -7.80
C LEU A 112 1.32 -2.89 -8.10
N LEU A 113 0.41 -3.10 -7.12
CA LEU A 113 -1.01 -3.18 -7.39
C LEU A 113 -1.62 -1.86 -7.89
N ASP A 114 -1.13 -0.71 -7.44
CA ASP A 114 -1.57 0.62 -7.89
C ASP A 114 -1.20 0.94 -9.35
N LYS A 115 -0.38 0.10 -9.98
CA LYS A 115 0.06 0.23 -11.38
C LYS A 115 -0.66 -0.73 -12.33
N THR A 116 -1.46 -1.64 -11.79
CA THR A 116 -2.24 -2.59 -12.59
C THR A 116 -3.51 -1.94 -13.14
N GLU A 117 -4.04 -2.46 -14.23
CA GLU A 117 -5.34 -2.03 -14.77
C GLU A 117 -6.49 -2.31 -13.79
N HIS A 118 -6.32 -3.26 -12.88
CA HIS A 118 -7.32 -3.67 -11.88
C HIS A 118 -7.40 -2.74 -10.65
N ALA A 119 -6.49 -1.77 -10.51
CA ALA A 119 -6.25 -1.05 -9.26
C ALA A 119 -7.50 -0.37 -8.66
N PHE A 120 -8.29 0.37 -9.46
CA PHE A 120 -9.50 1.04 -8.96
C PHE A 120 -10.62 0.07 -8.57
N GLU A 121 -10.83 -0.99 -9.35
CA GLU A 121 -11.85 -1.99 -9.03
C GLU A 121 -11.45 -2.79 -7.79
N LYS A 122 -10.18 -3.19 -7.68
CA LYS A 122 -9.66 -3.85 -6.48
C LYS A 122 -9.69 -2.95 -5.23
N ALA A 123 -9.44 -1.65 -5.35
CA ALA A 123 -9.60 -0.74 -4.23
C ALA A 123 -11.02 -0.76 -3.66
N LYS A 124 -12.04 -0.82 -4.54
CA LYS A 124 -13.46 -0.94 -4.14
C LYS A 124 -13.76 -2.31 -3.53
N GLU A 125 -13.44 -3.39 -4.25
CA GLU A 125 -13.70 -4.77 -3.84
C GLU A 125 -13.08 -5.07 -2.47
N LEU A 126 -11.77 -4.85 -2.33
CA LEU A 126 -11.04 -5.20 -1.13
C LEU A 126 -11.45 -4.36 0.09
N SER A 127 -11.86 -3.11 -0.11
CA SER A 127 -12.33 -2.25 0.99
C SER A 127 -13.61 -2.75 1.66
N ALA A 128 -14.37 -3.62 1.00
CA ALA A 128 -15.59 -4.23 1.54
C ALA A 128 -15.34 -5.52 2.34
N SER A 129 -14.12 -6.05 2.34
CA SER A 129 -13.77 -7.31 3.00
C SER A 129 -13.87 -7.21 4.53
N ASP A 130 -14.20 -8.34 5.18
CA ASP A 130 -14.16 -8.46 6.65
C ASP A 130 -12.77 -8.85 7.18
N LYS A 131 -11.86 -9.34 6.32
CA LYS A 131 -10.48 -9.66 6.70
C LYS A 131 -9.65 -8.39 6.83
N GLU A 132 -8.95 -8.22 7.96
CA GLU A 132 -8.28 -6.97 8.33
C GLU A 132 -7.31 -6.46 7.27
N PHE A 133 -6.33 -7.27 6.85
CA PHE A 133 -5.32 -6.82 5.89
C PHE A 133 -5.84 -6.77 4.45
N VAL A 134 -6.87 -7.56 4.11
CA VAL A 134 -7.57 -7.43 2.81
C VAL A 134 -8.30 -6.09 2.74
N LYS A 135 -9.06 -5.74 3.78
CA LYS A 135 -9.73 -4.44 3.88
C LYS A 135 -8.73 -3.28 3.89
N ARG A 136 -7.61 -3.45 4.64
CA ARG A 136 -6.51 -2.48 4.62
C ARG A 136 -5.99 -2.25 3.21
N ALA A 137 -5.77 -3.32 2.42
CA ALA A 137 -5.28 -3.22 1.05
C ALA A 137 -6.19 -2.36 0.17
N GLY A 138 -7.51 -2.48 0.30
CA GLY A 138 -8.45 -1.63 -0.43
C GLY A 138 -8.21 -0.14 -0.17
N PHE A 139 -8.08 0.26 1.11
CA PHE A 139 -7.81 1.66 1.46
C PHE A 139 -6.38 2.10 1.17
N ALA A 140 -5.39 1.22 1.33
CA ALA A 140 -4.02 1.49 0.94
C ALA A 140 -3.90 1.75 -0.57
N LEU A 141 -4.60 0.96 -1.41
CA LEU A 141 -4.68 1.21 -2.85
C LEU A 141 -5.29 2.58 -3.17
N MET A 142 -6.36 2.99 -2.49
CA MET A 142 -6.93 4.34 -2.68
C MET A 142 -5.89 5.43 -2.40
N ALA A 143 -5.09 5.27 -1.35
CA ALA A 143 -4.04 6.22 -0.99
C ALA A 143 -2.88 6.22 -2.00
N CYS A 144 -2.46 5.04 -2.47
CA CYS A 144 -1.41 4.89 -3.49
C CYS A 144 -1.84 5.48 -4.83
N LEU A 145 -3.06 5.17 -5.31
CA LEU A 145 -3.64 5.76 -6.51
C LEU A 145 -3.71 7.29 -6.41
N ALA A 146 -4.15 7.82 -5.25
CA ALA A 146 -4.19 9.25 -5.04
C ALA A 146 -2.81 9.93 -5.14
N SER A 147 -1.74 9.22 -4.83
CA SER A 147 -0.37 9.73 -4.87
C SER A 147 0.31 9.54 -6.22
N HIS A 148 0.11 8.39 -6.84
CA HIS A 148 0.92 7.94 -7.98
C HIS A 148 0.22 8.08 -9.33
N ASP A 149 -1.10 7.80 -9.42
CA ASP A 149 -1.81 7.91 -10.69
C ASP A 149 -2.15 9.36 -11.01
N LYS A 150 -1.33 9.96 -11.88
CA LYS A 150 -1.51 11.35 -12.34
C LYS A 150 -2.56 11.50 -13.44
N ARG A 151 -2.97 10.40 -14.07
CA ARG A 151 -3.96 10.38 -15.17
C ARG A 151 -5.39 10.21 -14.66
N ALA A 152 -5.55 9.66 -13.45
CA ALA A 152 -6.85 9.43 -12.85
C ALA A 152 -7.63 10.74 -12.64
N THR A 153 -8.90 10.73 -13.00
CA THR A 153 -9.81 11.86 -12.91
C THR A 153 -10.32 12.06 -11.47
N ASP A 154 -10.77 13.26 -11.15
CA ASP A 154 -11.39 13.55 -9.86
C ASP A 154 -12.64 12.70 -9.60
N GLU A 155 -13.42 12.42 -10.65
CA GLU A 155 -14.63 11.60 -10.54
C GLU A 155 -14.33 10.17 -10.11
N GLN A 156 -13.20 9.60 -10.53
CA GLN A 156 -12.77 8.28 -10.05
C GLN A 156 -12.52 8.30 -8.54
N PHE A 157 -11.87 9.35 -8.01
CA PHE A 157 -11.64 9.49 -6.57
C PHE A 157 -12.91 9.83 -5.79
N LYS A 158 -13.79 10.66 -6.31
CA LYS A 158 -15.08 10.96 -5.67
C LYS A 158 -15.92 9.71 -5.46
N LYS A 159 -15.88 8.75 -6.40
CA LYS A 159 -16.56 7.44 -6.27
C LYS A 159 -16.01 6.57 -5.12
N LEU A 160 -14.79 6.83 -4.64
CA LEU A 160 -14.19 6.11 -3.50
C LEU A 160 -14.59 6.71 -2.15
N LEU A 161 -14.98 7.98 -2.10
CA LEU A 161 -15.30 8.68 -0.85
C LEU A 161 -16.42 8.03 -0.01
N PRO A 162 -17.52 7.52 -0.60
CA PRO A 162 -18.53 6.78 0.16
C PRO A 162 -18.00 5.53 0.86
N LEU A 163 -17.03 4.83 0.26
CA LEU A 163 -16.38 3.65 0.84
C LEU A 163 -15.52 4.04 2.05
N ILE A 164 -14.87 5.21 2.00
CA ILE A 164 -14.12 5.77 3.12
C ILE A 164 -15.06 6.09 4.30
N VAL A 165 -16.26 6.65 4.03
CA VAL A 165 -17.28 6.85 5.08
C VAL A 165 -17.66 5.52 5.72
N LYS A 166 -17.97 4.49 4.91
CA LYS A 166 -18.32 3.14 5.40
C LYS A 166 -17.19 2.52 6.22
N GLY A 167 -15.94 2.64 5.77
CA GLY A 167 -14.77 2.07 6.44
C GLY A 167 -14.34 2.84 7.69
N SER A 168 -14.79 4.08 7.89
CA SER A 168 -14.32 4.96 8.96
C SER A 168 -14.71 4.50 10.36
N THR A 169 -15.74 3.65 10.48
CA THR A 169 -16.21 3.08 11.75
C THR A 169 -15.48 1.79 12.15
N ASP A 170 -14.54 1.31 11.34
CA ASP A 170 -13.78 0.11 11.65
C ASP A 170 -12.78 0.38 12.78
N GLU A 171 -12.97 -0.29 13.92
CA GLU A 171 -12.17 -0.08 15.13
C GLU A 171 -10.78 -0.71 15.06
N ARG A 172 -10.53 -1.63 14.11
CA ARG A 172 -9.23 -2.28 13.92
C ARG A 172 -8.19 -1.24 13.53
N ASN A 173 -7.10 -1.20 14.30
CA ASN A 173 -6.09 -0.14 14.18
C ASN A 173 -5.48 -0.04 12.77
N PHE A 174 -5.22 -1.17 12.13
CA PHE A 174 -4.60 -1.18 10.81
C PHE A 174 -5.57 -0.78 9.70
N VAL A 175 -6.87 -1.09 9.82
CA VAL A 175 -7.91 -0.61 8.89
C VAL A 175 -8.13 0.88 9.07
N LYS A 176 -8.39 1.34 10.30
CA LYS A 176 -8.62 2.75 10.64
C LYS A 176 -7.52 3.68 10.09
N LYS A 177 -6.25 3.27 10.27
CA LYS A 177 -5.11 4.04 9.75
C LYS A 177 -5.09 4.11 8.21
N ALA A 178 -5.45 3.01 7.52
CA ALA A 178 -5.51 3.00 6.07
C ALA A 178 -6.67 3.86 5.53
N VAL A 179 -7.84 3.82 6.17
CA VAL A 179 -8.98 4.69 5.86
C VAL A 179 -8.58 6.17 5.96
N ASN A 180 -7.91 6.54 7.04
CA ASN A 180 -7.40 7.89 7.23
C ASN A 180 -6.35 8.27 6.16
N TRP A 181 -5.44 7.36 5.83
CA TRP A 181 -4.46 7.58 4.78
C TRP A 181 -5.11 7.81 3.42
N ALA A 182 -6.12 7.01 3.05
CA ALA A 182 -6.89 7.17 1.82
C ALA A 182 -7.57 8.55 1.75
N LEU A 183 -8.29 8.95 2.79
CA LEU A 183 -8.99 10.23 2.84
C LEU A 183 -8.02 11.41 2.68
N ARG A 184 -6.93 11.40 3.44
CA ARG A 184 -5.89 12.44 3.35
C ARG A 184 -5.16 12.43 2.00
N GLY A 185 -4.90 11.24 1.45
CA GLY A 185 -4.28 11.10 0.13
C GLY A 185 -5.12 11.75 -0.96
N ILE A 186 -6.41 11.43 -1.02
CA ILE A 186 -7.35 12.01 -1.98
C ILE A 186 -7.44 13.53 -1.80
N GLY A 187 -7.63 14.01 -0.56
CA GLY A 187 -7.76 15.44 -0.28
C GLY A 187 -6.50 16.27 -0.52
N LYS A 188 -5.35 15.63 -0.71
CA LYS A 188 -4.09 16.31 -1.05
C LYS A 188 -3.79 16.38 -2.55
N ARG A 189 -4.65 15.84 -3.41
CA ARG A 189 -4.42 15.84 -4.87
C ARG A 189 -4.53 17.23 -5.50
N ASN A 190 -5.68 17.89 -5.29
CA ASN A 190 -6.00 19.22 -5.80
C ASN A 190 -7.07 19.88 -4.93
N ALA A 191 -7.41 21.14 -5.22
CA ALA A 191 -8.37 21.92 -4.45
C ALA A 191 -9.79 21.34 -4.47
N ALA A 192 -10.27 20.84 -5.61
CA ALA A 192 -11.61 20.24 -5.74
C ALA A 192 -11.76 18.98 -4.88
N LEU A 193 -10.78 18.08 -4.93
CA LEU A 193 -10.76 16.87 -4.11
C LEU A 193 -10.49 17.18 -2.62
N ASN A 194 -9.77 18.27 -2.32
CA ASN A 194 -9.63 18.75 -0.95
C ASN A 194 -10.98 19.16 -0.35
N THR A 195 -11.75 19.98 -1.07
CA THR A 195 -13.09 20.38 -0.64
C THR A 195 -13.97 19.16 -0.38
N ALA A 196 -14.05 18.23 -1.32
CA ALA A 196 -14.82 17.00 -1.18
C ALA A 196 -14.37 16.15 0.01
N ALA A 197 -13.06 15.98 0.21
CA ALA A 197 -12.51 15.19 1.31
C ALA A 197 -12.78 15.86 2.68
N VAL A 198 -12.73 17.18 2.78
CA VAL A 198 -13.08 17.94 4.00
C VAL A 198 -14.56 17.77 4.34
N GLU A 199 -15.46 17.83 3.34
CA GLU A 199 -16.89 17.59 3.52
C GLU A 199 -17.14 16.16 4.04
N ILE A 200 -16.48 15.18 3.45
CA ILE A 200 -16.54 13.78 3.89
C ILE A 200 -16.01 13.63 5.32
N ALA A 201 -14.89 14.26 5.66
CA ALA A 201 -14.34 14.23 7.03
C ALA A 201 -15.34 14.79 8.04
N ARG A 202 -16.01 15.92 7.72
CA ARG A 202 -17.07 16.49 8.56
C ARG A 202 -18.28 15.57 8.70
N LYS A 203 -18.65 14.83 7.64
CA LYS A 203 -19.69 13.80 7.70
C LYS A 203 -19.29 12.66 8.62
N ILE A 204 -18.08 12.15 8.49
CA ILE A 204 -17.52 11.08 9.33
C ILE A 204 -17.46 11.51 10.80
N GLN A 205 -17.12 12.78 11.08
CA GLN A 205 -17.02 13.33 12.44
C GLN A 205 -18.34 13.25 13.22
N LYS A 206 -19.47 13.27 12.52
CA LYS A 206 -20.82 13.19 13.12
C LYS A 206 -21.25 11.75 13.45
N LEU A 207 -20.50 10.74 13.01
CA LEU A 207 -20.81 9.34 13.28
C LEU A 207 -20.53 9.00 14.76
N ASP A 208 -21.39 8.18 15.36
CA ASP A 208 -21.18 7.71 16.72
C ASP A 208 -20.23 6.51 16.75
N SER A 209 -18.95 6.79 16.50
CA SER A 209 -17.84 5.82 16.54
C SER A 209 -16.55 6.53 16.92
N LYS A 210 -15.78 5.92 17.83
CA LYS A 210 -14.48 6.44 18.25
C LYS A 210 -13.49 6.44 17.10
N ALA A 211 -13.49 5.38 16.28
CA ALA A 211 -12.65 5.28 15.08
C ALA A 211 -12.99 6.38 14.08
N ALA A 212 -14.27 6.60 13.77
CA ALA A 212 -14.72 7.64 12.87
C ALA A 212 -14.29 9.03 13.33
N LYS A 213 -14.51 9.37 14.60
CA LYS A 213 -14.08 10.64 15.19
C LYS A 213 -12.57 10.85 15.08
N TRP A 214 -11.77 9.79 15.32
CA TRP A 214 -10.32 9.85 15.16
C TRP A 214 -9.90 10.09 13.71
N VAL A 215 -10.46 9.33 12.75
CA VAL A 215 -10.20 9.49 11.31
C VAL A 215 -10.54 10.91 10.86
N ALA A 216 -11.72 11.41 11.22
CA ALA A 216 -12.17 12.73 10.82
C ALA A 216 -11.29 13.86 11.38
N ASN A 217 -11.00 13.83 12.69
CA ASN A 217 -10.22 14.88 13.34
C ASN A 217 -8.79 14.95 12.79
N ASP A 218 -8.15 13.81 12.56
CA ASP A 218 -6.80 13.76 11.99
C ASP A 218 -6.78 14.24 10.52
N ALA A 219 -7.76 13.80 9.73
CA ALA A 219 -7.90 14.25 8.34
C ALA A 219 -8.19 15.76 8.23
N LEU A 220 -9.12 16.28 9.03
CA LEU A 220 -9.45 17.71 9.05
C LEU A 220 -8.23 18.54 9.43
N ARG A 221 -7.51 18.17 10.51
CA ARG A 221 -6.30 18.88 10.94
C ARG A 221 -5.27 18.99 9.82
N GLU A 222 -5.02 17.91 9.05
CA GLU A 222 -4.03 17.95 7.96
C GLU A 222 -4.59 18.69 6.73
N LEU A 223 -5.81 18.35 6.28
CA LEU A 223 -6.37 18.85 5.03
C LEU A 223 -6.68 20.35 5.06
N THR A 224 -7.03 20.91 6.22
CA THR A 224 -7.27 22.36 6.39
C THR A 224 -6.04 23.12 6.89
N GLY A 225 -4.94 22.41 7.19
CA GLY A 225 -3.71 23.03 7.69
C GLY A 225 -2.97 23.81 6.60
N ASP A 226 -2.26 24.86 7.02
CA ASP A 226 -1.57 25.83 6.15
C ASP A 226 -0.66 25.17 5.12
N ALA A 227 0.08 24.13 5.51
CA ALA A 227 1.01 23.44 4.62
C ALA A 227 0.32 22.81 3.40
N VAL A 228 -0.84 22.17 3.62
CA VAL A 228 -1.65 21.58 2.54
C VAL A 228 -2.29 22.69 1.70
N GLN A 229 -2.89 23.70 2.36
CA GLN A 229 -3.59 24.79 1.68
C GLN A 229 -2.63 25.62 0.80
N LYS A 230 -1.43 25.95 1.27
CA LYS A 230 -0.40 26.64 0.48
C LYS A 230 0.00 25.82 -0.76
N ARG A 231 0.22 24.51 -0.60
CA ARG A 231 0.58 23.63 -1.73
C ARG A 231 -0.53 23.51 -2.77
N LEU A 232 -1.80 23.48 -2.34
CA LEU A 232 -2.94 23.39 -3.26
C LEU A 232 -3.17 24.66 -4.07
N LYS A 233 -2.81 25.83 -3.55
CA LYS A 233 -2.86 27.11 -4.28
C LYS A 233 -1.76 27.24 -5.34
N GLN A 234 -0.71 26.43 -5.27
CA GLN A 234 0.42 26.46 -6.20
C GLN A 234 0.28 25.44 -7.35
N LYS A 235 -0.75 24.60 -7.32
CA LYS A 235 -1.08 23.62 -8.36
C LYS A 235 -2.17 24.12 -9.30
#